data_50e1ef0ec7b8a4f493c45f22c1f62975
#
_entry.id   50e1ef0ec7b8a4f493c45f22c1f62975
#
_cell.length_a   1.000
_cell.length_b   1.000
_cell.length_c   1.000
_cell.angle_alpha   90.00
_cell.angle_beta   90.00
_cell.angle_gamma   90.00
#
_symmetry.space_group_name_H-M   'P 1'
#
loop_
_entity.id
_entity.type
_entity.pdbx_description
1 polymer ?
#
loop_
_entity_poly.entity_id
_entity_poly.type
_entity_poly.pdbx_seq_one_letter_code
_entity_poly.pdbx_strand_id
1 'polypeptide(L)'
;MSSKVTVIGAGNVGATIAYTLASDDIASEIVLIDINKDKAEGEVMDIIQGTSFRDPISIVAGEYQDAAGSDIVIISSGIGR
;
A
#
# COMPACT_ATOMS: atom_id res chain seq x y z
N MET A 1 -13.07 -13.98 1.08
CA MET A 1 -11.89 -14.19 0.24
C MET A 1 -10.89 -13.10 0.50
N SER A 2 -9.65 -13.42 0.70
CA SER A 2 -8.65 -12.40 0.97
C SER A 2 -7.82 -12.15 -0.28
N SER A 3 -7.44 -10.92 -0.48
CA SER A 3 -6.56 -10.55 -1.58
C SER A 3 -5.48 -9.65 -1.05
N LYS A 4 -4.28 -9.88 -1.51
CA LYS A 4 -3.11 -9.12 -1.09
C LYS A 4 -2.57 -8.36 -2.27
N VAL A 5 -2.40 -7.06 -2.10
CA VAL A 5 -1.83 -6.21 -3.15
C VAL A 5 -0.60 -5.51 -2.59
N THR A 6 0.48 -5.58 -3.31
CA THR A 6 1.70 -4.87 -2.94
C THR A 6 1.90 -3.71 -3.89
N VAL A 7 2.16 -2.53 -3.34
CA VAL A 7 2.43 -1.33 -4.12
C VAL A 7 3.88 -0.93 -3.84
N ILE A 8 4.70 -0.90 -4.87
CA ILE A 8 6.10 -0.53 -4.75
C ILE A 8 6.26 0.90 -5.26
N GLY A 9 6.72 1.76 -4.42
CA GLY A 9 6.86 3.18 -4.70
C GLY A 9 5.83 3.99 -3.95
N ALA A 10 6.25 4.66 -2.87
CA ALA A 10 5.34 5.40 -2.02
C ALA A 10 5.26 6.88 -2.35
N GLY A 11 5.54 7.24 -3.58
CA GLY A 11 5.33 8.61 -4.03
C GLY A 11 3.85 8.92 -4.17
N ASN A 12 3.51 10.07 -4.70
CA ASN A 12 2.11 10.50 -4.76
C ASN A 12 1.22 9.48 -5.48
N VAL A 13 1.70 8.89 -6.56
CA VAL A 13 0.90 7.93 -7.32
C VAL A 13 0.72 6.65 -6.53
N GLY A 14 1.81 6.12 -5.96
CA GLY A 14 1.73 4.88 -5.17
C GLY A 14 0.84 5.04 -3.94
N ALA A 15 0.97 6.17 -3.25
CA ALA A 15 0.14 6.44 -2.08
C ALA A 15 -1.34 6.57 -2.46
N THR A 16 -1.63 7.21 -3.61
CA THR A 16 -2.99 7.34 -4.08
C THR A 16 -3.59 5.98 -4.43
N ILE A 17 -2.80 5.11 -5.06
CA ILE A 17 -3.27 3.78 -5.39
C ILE A 17 -3.59 3.00 -4.11
N ALA A 18 -2.70 3.05 -3.14
CA ALA A 18 -2.91 2.35 -1.88
C ALA A 18 -4.16 2.86 -1.16
N TYR A 19 -4.34 4.18 -1.14
CA TYR A 19 -5.50 4.78 -0.51
C TYR A 19 -6.80 4.33 -1.21
N THR A 20 -6.80 4.30 -2.53
CA THR A 20 -7.97 3.89 -3.29
C THR A 20 -8.31 2.42 -3.02
N LEU A 21 -7.29 1.56 -3.01
CA LEU A 21 -7.52 0.14 -2.74
C LEU A 21 -8.10 -0.07 -1.34
N ALA A 22 -7.61 0.70 -0.37
CA ALA A 22 -8.11 0.59 0.98
C ALA A 22 -9.53 1.13 1.10
N SER A 23 -9.79 2.29 0.50
CA SER A 23 -11.09 2.94 0.63
C SER A 23 -12.22 2.18 -0.05
N ASP A 24 -11.90 1.48 -1.13
CA ASP A 24 -12.92 0.79 -1.90
C ASP A 24 -13.05 -0.68 -1.52
N ASP A 25 -12.36 -1.11 -0.47
CA ASP A 25 -12.40 -2.49 0.00
C ASP A 25 -11.99 -3.48 -1.10
N ILE A 26 -11.09 -3.07 -1.98
CA ILE A 26 -10.66 -3.92 -3.09
C ILE A 26 -9.72 -5.00 -2.60
N ALA A 27 -8.89 -4.69 -1.63
CA ALA A 27 -7.91 -5.64 -1.10
C ALA A 27 -8.07 -5.76 0.40
N SER A 28 -7.83 -6.93 0.94
CA SER A 28 -7.87 -7.13 2.39
C SER A 28 -6.50 -6.92 3.02
N GLU A 29 -5.45 -6.97 2.23
CA GLU A 29 -4.09 -6.76 2.73
C GLU A 29 -3.33 -5.91 1.72
N ILE A 30 -2.72 -4.82 2.17
CA ILE A 30 -1.96 -3.91 1.31
C ILE A 30 -0.57 -3.75 1.92
N VAL A 31 0.45 -3.97 1.11
CA VAL A 31 1.84 -3.76 1.52
C VAL A 31 2.38 -2.62 0.68
N LEU A 32 2.86 -1.57 1.33
CA LEU A 32 3.44 -0.42 0.64
C LEU A 32 4.95 -0.47 0.85
N ILE A 33 5.71 -0.49 -0.23
CA ILE A 33 7.15 -0.63 -0.19
C ILE A 33 7.81 0.57 -0.85
N ASP A 34 8.81 1.12 -0.22
CA ASP A 34 9.60 2.20 -0.80
C ASP A 34 11.04 2.06 -0.31
N ILE A 35 11.98 2.50 -1.13
CA ILE A 35 13.38 2.54 -0.73
C ILE A 35 13.50 3.36 0.55
N ASN A 36 12.76 4.46 0.64
CA ASN A 36 12.70 5.24 1.85
C ASN A 36 11.59 4.67 2.73
N LYS A 37 11.97 3.84 3.69
CA LYS A 37 11.00 3.17 4.54
C LYS A 37 10.21 4.14 5.40
N ASP A 38 10.83 5.22 5.85
CA ASP A 38 10.12 6.21 6.65
C ASP A 38 8.99 6.86 5.85
N LYS A 39 9.20 7.07 4.56
CA LYS A 39 8.18 7.62 3.71
C LYS A 39 7.02 6.65 3.56
N ALA A 40 7.30 5.37 3.37
CA ALA A 40 6.26 4.36 3.27
C ALA A 40 5.46 4.27 4.58
N GLU A 41 6.13 4.31 5.72
CA GLU A 41 5.47 4.27 7.00
C GLU A 41 4.58 5.50 7.23
N GLY A 42 5.06 6.67 6.83
CA GLY A 42 4.27 7.89 6.93
C GLY A 42 3.01 7.83 6.10
N GLU A 43 3.12 7.32 4.87
CA GLU A 43 1.95 7.19 3.99
C GLU A 43 0.94 6.19 4.54
N VAL A 44 1.43 5.08 5.10
CA VAL A 44 0.55 4.09 5.71
C VAL A 44 -0.23 4.72 6.86
N MET A 45 0.42 5.49 7.71
CA MET A 45 -0.26 6.15 8.82
C MET A 45 -1.29 7.14 8.33
N ASP A 46 -0.99 7.90 7.27
CA ASP A 46 -1.94 8.84 6.71
C ASP A 46 -3.17 8.12 6.17
N ILE A 47 -2.98 6.99 5.52
CA ILE A 47 -4.10 6.22 4.98
C ILE A 47 -4.97 5.70 6.11
N ILE A 48 -4.37 5.15 7.15
CA ILE A 48 -5.12 4.61 8.27
C ILE A 48 -5.92 5.72 8.95
N GLN A 49 -5.33 6.89 9.14
CA GLN A 49 -6.00 7.98 9.82
C GLN A 49 -7.10 8.62 8.99
N GLY A 50 -6.94 8.62 7.68
CA GLY A 50 -7.88 9.29 6.80
C GLY A 50 -8.99 8.41 6.25
N THR A 51 -9.03 7.13 6.62
CA THR A 51 -9.95 6.19 6.01
C THR A 51 -10.76 5.47 7.06
N SER A 52 -12.05 5.32 6.80
CA SER A 52 -12.90 4.48 7.63
C SER A 52 -13.13 3.20 6.86
N PHE A 53 -12.68 2.09 7.40
CA PHE A 53 -12.83 0.82 6.73
C PHE A 53 -14.11 0.13 7.19
N ARG A 54 -14.86 -0.44 6.23
CA ARG A 54 -16.03 -1.20 6.61
C ARG A 54 -15.61 -2.54 7.15
N ASP A 55 -14.64 -3.18 6.53
CA ASP A 55 -14.15 -4.47 6.94
C ASP A 55 -12.71 -4.33 7.40
N PRO A 56 -12.24 -5.18 8.28
CA PRO A 56 -10.85 -5.13 8.70
C PRO A 56 -9.94 -5.37 7.50
N ILE A 57 -8.99 -4.48 7.30
CA ILE A 57 -7.97 -4.68 6.29
C ILE A 57 -6.63 -4.39 6.94
N SER A 58 -5.57 -4.96 6.37
CA SER A 58 -4.23 -4.77 6.87
C SER A 58 -3.46 -3.90 5.90
N ILE A 59 -2.89 -2.81 6.39
CA ILE A 59 -2.05 -1.94 5.58
C ILE A 59 -0.75 -1.77 6.33
N VAL A 60 0.34 -2.17 5.72
CA VAL A 60 1.66 -2.09 6.36
C VAL A 60 2.70 -1.54 5.40
N ALA A 61 3.72 -0.91 5.95
CA ALA A 61 4.92 -0.57 5.20
C ALA A 61 5.86 -1.76 5.32
N GLY A 62 6.26 -2.34 4.21
CA GLY A 62 7.05 -3.55 4.23
C GLY A 62 8.31 -3.46 3.41
N GLU A 63 8.98 -4.59 3.30
CA GLU A 63 10.18 -4.73 2.50
C GLU A 63 9.89 -5.66 1.33
N TYR A 64 10.83 -5.78 0.40
CA TYR A 64 10.57 -6.54 -0.82
C TYR A 64 10.13 -7.99 -0.55
N GLN A 65 10.69 -8.61 0.50
CA GLN A 65 10.29 -9.97 0.83
C GLN A 65 8.82 -10.05 1.26
N ASP A 66 8.27 -8.95 1.73
CA ASP A 66 6.87 -8.94 2.16
C ASP A 66 5.91 -8.95 0.98
N ALA A 67 6.41 -8.77 -0.23
CA ALA A 67 5.58 -8.89 -1.42
C ALA A 67 5.26 -10.35 -1.76
N ALA A 68 5.93 -11.30 -1.13
CA ALA A 68 5.68 -12.71 -1.41
C ALA A 68 4.22 -13.05 -1.13
N GLY A 69 3.64 -13.82 -2.00
CA GLY A 69 2.24 -14.21 -1.85
C GLY A 69 1.23 -13.18 -2.28
N SER A 70 1.67 -12.06 -2.87
CA SER A 70 0.74 -11.06 -3.35
C SER A 70 -0.01 -11.56 -4.57
N ASP A 71 -1.29 -11.24 -4.63
CA ASP A 71 -2.10 -11.55 -5.80
C ASP A 71 -1.77 -10.57 -6.93
N ILE A 72 -1.45 -9.33 -6.58
CA ILE A 72 -1.11 -8.29 -7.55
C ILE A 72 0.04 -7.47 -6.99
N VAL A 73 1.00 -7.14 -7.82
CA VAL A 73 2.07 -6.23 -7.45
C VAL A 73 2.03 -5.05 -8.42
N ILE A 74 1.88 -3.85 -7.89
CA ILE A 74 1.81 -2.64 -8.68
C ILE A 74 3.12 -1.87 -8.44
N ILE A 75 3.82 -1.57 -9.51
CA ILE A 75 5.05 -0.82 -9.41
C ILE A 75 4.80 0.58 -9.88
N SER A 76 4.89 1.53 -8.94
CA SER A 76 4.75 2.92 -9.27
C SER A 76 6.14 3.48 -9.07
N SER A 77 6.97 3.40 -10.07
CA SER A 77 8.30 3.83 -9.88
C SER A 77 8.30 5.31 -9.75
N GLY A 78 8.84 5.79 -8.77
CA GLY A 78 8.95 7.21 -8.58
C GLY A 78 9.95 7.84 -9.47
N ILE A 79 9.96 7.54 -10.71
CA ILE A 79 10.88 8.04 -11.54
C ILE A 79 10.77 9.41 -11.71
N GLY A 80 10.91 10.01 -11.36
CA GLY A 80 10.72 11.17 -11.62
C GLY A 80 11.51 12.07 -11.38
N ARG A 81 11.51 12.09 -11.35
CA ARG A 81 11.86 12.72 -11.09
C ARG A 81 11.83 13.37 -10.53
#